data_790d54178cc440ef357fdef6c454ec09
#
_entry.id   790d54178cc440ef357fdef6c454ec09
#
_cell.length_a   1.000
_cell.length_b   1.000
_cell.length_c   1.000
_cell.angle_alpha   90.00
_cell.angle_beta   90.00
_cell.angle_gamma   90.00
#
_symmetry.space_group_name_H-M   'P 1'
#
loop_
_entity.id
_entity.type
_entity.pdbx_description
1 polymer ?
#
loop_
_entity_poly.entity_id
_entity_poly.type
_entity_poly.pdbx_seq_one_letter_code
_entity_poly.pdbx_strand_id
1 'polypeptide(L)'
;YDTHVFANAGISIRGYAHDTMLQSYVLEAHRPHSLESLAQRHLGRQGLSYEDVCGKGAHQIPFAQVEVAKAGEYSSEDSDMTLQVHQVLWPQLQAHAGMLDVYRRIEMPAAAVLGEIERHGVLIDSKLLARQSQELGARMMELEAQAHALAGQPFNLGSPKQIGEILFGKLGISTKGLKRT
;
A
#
# COMPACT_ATOMS: atom_id res chain seq x y z
N TYR A 1 -4.75 -8.44 6.78
CA TYR A 1 -5.73 -7.37 6.95
C TYR A 1 -7.05 -7.91 7.49
N ASP A 2 -7.76 -8.78 6.77
CA ASP A 2 -9.08 -9.28 7.14
C ASP A 2 -9.11 -9.98 8.51
N THR A 3 -8.07 -10.74 8.85
CA THR A 3 -7.89 -11.34 10.16
C THR A 3 -7.93 -10.33 11.30
N HIS A 4 -7.31 -9.15 11.11
CA HIS A 4 -7.32 -8.07 12.10
C HIS A 4 -8.71 -7.44 12.23
N VAL A 5 -9.41 -7.21 11.11
CA VAL A 5 -10.76 -6.64 11.10
C VAL A 5 -11.72 -7.56 11.87
N PHE A 6 -11.71 -8.85 11.58
CA PHE A 6 -12.53 -9.83 12.29
C PHE A 6 -12.17 -9.93 13.78
N ALA A 7 -10.88 -9.97 14.09
CA ALA A 7 -10.44 -10.03 15.48
C ALA A 7 -10.81 -8.77 16.28
N ASN A 8 -10.82 -7.58 15.66
CA ASN A 8 -11.29 -6.34 16.29
C ASN A 8 -12.80 -6.39 16.60
N ALA A 9 -13.56 -7.15 15.83
CA ALA A 9 -14.99 -7.43 16.08
C ALA A 9 -15.22 -8.63 17.04
N GLY A 10 -14.16 -9.19 17.63
CA GLY A 10 -14.25 -10.36 18.53
C GLY A 10 -14.43 -11.70 17.82
N ILE A 11 -14.26 -11.74 16.49
CA ILE A 11 -14.45 -12.94 15.68
C ILE A 11 -13.09 -13.56 15.37
N SER A 12 -12.91 -14.84 15.74
CA SER A 12 -11.73 -15.62 15.38
C SER A 12 -11.94 -16.37 14.09
N ILE A 13 -11.09 -16.09 13.08
CA ILE A 13 -11.05 -16.88 11.85
C ILE A 13 -10.34 -18.21 12.14
N ARG A 14 -10.97 -19.32 11.76
CA ARG A 14 -10.40 -20.66 11.84
C ARG A 14 -10.20 -21.25 10.46
N GLY A 15 -9.17 -22.10 10.29
CA GLY A 15 -8.92 -22.78 9.03
C GLY A 15 -8.26 -21.88 7.95
N TYR A 16 -7.57 -20.82 8.35
CA TYR A 16 -6.74 -20.03 7.44
C TYR A 16 -5.55 -20.88 6.96
N ALA A 17 -5.78 -21.64 5.89
CA ALA A 17 -4.82 -22.62 5.35
C ALA A 17 -4.11 -22.12 4.09
N HIS A 18 -4.69 -21.15 3.40
CA HIS A 18 -4.20 -20.66 2.11
C HIS A 18 -4.38 -19.14 2.00
N ASP A 19 -3.47 -18.51 1.22
CA ASP A 19 -3.50 -17.12 0.85
C ASP A 19 -3.18 -16.99 -0.62
N THR A 20 -4.11 -16.45 -1.40
CA THR A 20 -3.99 -16.34 -2.87
C THR A 20 -2.96 -15.29 -3.28
N MET A 21 -2.79 -14.23 -2.50
CA MET A 21 -1.76 -13.22 -2.75
C MET A 21 -0.38 -13.84 -2.58
N LEU A 22 -0.13 -14.60 -1.50
CA LEU A 22 1.13 -15.29 -1.28
C LEU A 22 1.37 -16.41 -2.31
N GLN A 23 0.34 -17.14 -2.73
CA GLN A 23 0.45 -18.12 -3.83
C GLN A 23 0.92 -17.44 -5.10
N SER A 24 0.29 -16.35 -5.49
CA SER A 24 0.68 -15.57 -6.66
C SER A 24 2.08 -14.97 -6.52
N TYR A 25 2.42 -14.46 -5.35
CA TYR A 25 3.74 -13.87 -5.12
C TYR A 25 4.87 -14.90 -5.30
N VAL A 26 4.69 -16.11 -4.79
CA VAL A 26 5.68 -17.19 -4.94
C VAL A 26 5.78 -17.66 -6.40
N LEU A 27 4.65 -17.72 -7.12
CA LEU A 27 4.62 -18.17 -8.52
C LEU A 27 5.15 -17.10 -9.49
N GLU A 28 4.78 -15.84 -9.29
CA GLU A 28 4.95 -14.76 -10.26
C GLU A 28 5.33 -13.42 -9.58
N ALA A 29 6.41 -13.39 -8.78
CA ALA A 29 6.82 -12.23 -7.96
C ALA A 29 6.88 -10.87 -8.71
N HIS A 30 7.01 -10.89 -10.04
CA HIS A 30 7.12 -9.71 -10.89
C HIS A 30 5.76 -9.13 -11.36
N ARG A 31 4.65 -9.78 -10.99
CA ARG A 31 3.29 -9.40 -11.39
C ARG A 31 2.54 -8.69 -10.25
N PRO A 32 1.47 -7.93 -10.54
CA PRO A 32 0.55 -7.46 -9.50
C PRO A 32 -0.22 -8.61 -8.85
N HIS A 33 -0.46 -8.51 -7.53
CA HIS A 33 -1.07 -9.57 -6.71
C HIS A 33 -2.42 -9.19 -6.10
N SER A 34 -3.01 -8.05 -6.47
CA SER A 34 -4.37 -7.70 -6.04
C SER A 34 -5.39 -8.70 -6.57
N LEU A 35 -6.48 -8.92 -5.84
CA LEU A 35 -7.54 -9.85 -6.25
C LEU A 35 -8.09 -9.53 -7.64
N GLU A 36 -8.32 -8.25 -7.94
CA GLU A 36 -8.73 -7.77 -9.26
C GLU A 36 -7.75 -8.22 -10.36
N SER A 37 -6.45 -8.03 -10.13
CA SER A 37 -5.39 -8.42 -11.05
C SER A 37 -5.31 -9.94 -11.25
N LEU A 38 -5.53 -10.70 -10.16
CA LEU A 38 -5.55 -12.16 -10.19
C LEU A 38 -6.79 -12.69 -10.92
N ALA A 39 -7.98 -12.14 -10.62
CA ALA A 39 -9.22 -12.52 -11.27
C ALA A 39 -9.18 -12.24 -12.78
N GLN A 40 -8.71 -11.06 -13.17
CA GLN A 40 -8.55 -10.71 -14.58
C GLN A 40 -7.58 -11.67 -15.30
N ARG A 41 -6.43 -11.96 -14.67
CA ARG A 41 -5.37 -12.77 -15.30
C ARG A 41 -5.67 -14.25 -15.35
N HIS A 42 -6.27 -14.79 -14.31
CA HIS A 42 -6.47 -16.25 -14.17
C HIS A 42 -7.90 -16.70 -14.46
N LEU A 43 -8.89 -15.82 -14.34
CA LEU A 43 -10.30 -16.15 -14.56
C LEU A 43 -10.90 -15.41 -15.75
N GLY A 44 -10.21 -14.39 -16.29
CA GLY A 44 -10.78 -13.50 -17.32
C GLY A 44 -11.98 -12.69 -16.81
N ARG A 45 -12.11 -12.53 -15.48
CA ARG A 45 -13.22 -11.82 -14.83
C ARG A 45 -12.77 -10.47 -14.30
N GLN A 46 -13.67 -9.51 -14.38
CA GLN A 46 -13.59 -8.22 -13.71
C GLN A 46 -14.72 -8.18 -12.68
N GLY A 47 -14.38 -7.99 -11.40
CA GLY A 47 -15.37 -7.82 -10.34
C GLY A 47 -15.74 -6.37 -10.12
N LEU A 48 -16.64 -6.14 -9.17
CA LEU A 48 -16.95 -4.80 -8.67
C LEU A 48 -15.70 -4.19 -8.04
N SER A 49 -15.38 -2.96 -8.38
CA SER A 49 -14.31 -2.23 -7.70
C SER A 49 -14.82 -1.55 -6.43
N TYR A 50 -13.91 -1.19 -5.53
CA TYR A 50 -14.26 -0.38 -4.35
C TYR A 50 -14.90 0.96 -4.75
N GLU A 51 -14.47 1.56 -5.86
CA GLU A 51 -15.05 2.80 -6.39
C GLU A 51 -16.49 2.61 -6.91
N ASP A 52 -16.83 1.46 -7.48
CA ASP A 52 -18.20 1.15 -7.91
C ASP A 52 -19.15 1.06 -6.72
N VAL A 53 -18.65 0.66 -5.57
CA VAL A 53 -19.44 0.48 -4.34
C VAL A 53 -19.49 1.77 -3.53
N CYS A 54 -18.37 2.43 -3.31
CA CYS A 54 -18.22 3.59 -2.44
C CYS A 54 -18.22 4.93 -3.18
N GLY A 55 -18.13 4.95 -4.51
CA GLY A 55 -17.95 6.18 -5.28
C GLY A 55 -16.48 6.64 -5.33
N LYS A 56 -16.22 7.74 -6.06
CA LYS A 56 -14.88 8.25 -6.36
C LYS A 56 -14.68 9.71 -5.98
N GLY A 57 -13.47 10.05 -5.55
CA GLY A 57 -13.06 11.44 -5.28
C GLY A 57 -13.90 12.11 -4.20
N ALA A 58 -14.38 13.34 -4.46
CA ALA A 58 -15.16 14.11 -3.48
C ALA A 58 -16.54 13.51 -3.13
N HIS A 59 -17.03 12.57 -3.92
CA HIS A 59 -18.30 11.86 -3.68
C HIS A 59 -18.12 10.48 -3.05
N GLN A 60 -16.89 10.11 -2.69
CA GLN A 60 -16.63 8.82 -2.05
C GLN A 60 -17.19 8.80 -0.63
N ILE A 61 -18.01 7.79 -0.34
CA ILE A 61 -18.54 7.53 0.98
C ILE A 61 -17.72 6.45 1.71
N PRO A 62 -17.66 6.47 3.05
CA PRO A 62 -17.11 5.35 3.81
C PRO A 62 -17.89 4.06 3.54
N PHE A 63 -17.20 2.91 3.48
CA PHE A 63 -17.84 1.60 3.25
C PHE A 63 -18.95 1.29 4.25
N ALA A 64 -18.83 1.75 5.49
CA ALA A 64 -19.86 1.61 6.52
C ALA A 64 -21.20 2.34 6.19
N GLN A 65 -21.22 3.22 5.19
CA GLN A 65 -22.42 3.92 4.72
C GLN A 65 -23.01 3.30 3.44
N VAL A 66 -22.36 2.26 2.91
CA VAL A 66 -22.87 1.52 1.75
C VAL A 66 -24.08 0.69 2.17
N GLU A 67 -25.10 0.62 1.30
CA GLU A 67 -26.25 -0.24 1.52
C GLU A 67 -25.80 -1.71 1.69
N VAL A 68 -26.37 -2.39 2.70
CA VAL A 68 -25.98 -3.76 3.08
C VAL A 68 -26.10 -4.74 1.92
N ALA A 69 -27.14 -4.61 1.08
CA ALA A 69 -27.32 -5.49 -0.08
C ALA A 69 -26.16 -5.33 -1.07
N LYS A 70 -25.78 -4.09 -1.38
CA LYS A 70 -24.66 -3.80 -2.29
C LYS A 70 -23.30 -4.19 -1.70
N ALA A 71 -23.09 -3.95 -0.42
CA ALA A 71 -21.90 -4.39 0.29
C ALA A 71 -21.80 -5.92 0.34
N GLY A 72 -22.94 -6.61 0.51
CA GLY A 72 -23.02 -8.06 0.48
C GLY A 72 -22.68 -8.65 -0.89
N GLU A 73 -23.19 -8.05 -1.96
CA GLU A 73 -22.84 -8.44 -3.35
C GLU A 73 -21.34 -8.33 -3.60
N TYR A 74 -20.76 -7.17 -3.29
CA TYR A 74 -19.31 -6.93 -3.40
C TYR A 74 -18.48 -7.96 -2.62
N SER A 75 -18.77 -8.15 -1.33
CA SER A 75 -18.02 -9.07 -0.48
C SER A 75 -18.20 -10.55 -0.88
N SER A 76 -19.37 -10.91 -1.39
CA SER A 76 -19.63 -12.27 -1.89
C SER A 76 -18.88 -12.55 -3.19
N GLU A 77 -18.81 -11.56 -4.08
CA GLU A 77 -18.05 -11.67 -5.32
C GLU A 77 -16.55 -11.79 -5.03
N ASP A 78 -16.00 -10.98 -4.12
CA ASP A 78 -14.59 -11.07 -3.71
C ASP A 78 -14.26 -12.46 -3.13
N SER A 79 -15.16 -13.01 -2.33
CA SER A 79 -15.00 -14.33 -1.73
C SER A 79 -15.03 -15.45 -2.80
N ASP A 80 -15.96 -15.37 -3.76
CA ASP A 80 -16.07 -16.32 -4.88
C ASP A 80 -14.82 -16.25 -5.78
N MET A 81 -14.40 -15.05 -6.16
CA MET A 81 -13.20 -14.86 -6.98
C MET A 81 -11.94 -15.37 -6.26
N THR A 82 -11.81 -15.12 -4.96
CA THR A 82 -10.68 -15.61 -4.16
C THR A 82 -10.61 -17.12 -4.18
N LEU A 83 -11.75 -17.82 -4.02
CA LEU A 83 -11.80 -19.27 -4.08
C LEU A 83 -11.44 -19.79 -5.47
N GLN A 84 -11.97 -19.20 -6.53
CA GLN A 84 -11.68 -19.61 -7.90
C GLN A 84 -10.20 -19.37 -8.26
N VAL A 85 -9.62 -18.24 -7.87
CA VAL A 85 -8.18 -17.95 -8.02
C VAL A 85 -7.35 -19.01 -7.29
N HIS A 86 -7.70 -19.35 -6.05
CA HIS A 86 -7.03 -20.42 -5.32
C HIS A 86 -7.06 -21.75 -6.10
N GLN A 87 -8.21 -22.13 -6.64
CA GLN A 87 -8.36 -23.37 -7.41
C GLN A 87 -7.46 -23.43 -8.66
N VAL A 88 -7.13 -22.26 -9.23
CA VAL A 88 -6.22 -22.17 -10.38
C VAL A 88 -4.75 -22.15 -9.95
N LEU A 89 -4.40 -21.39 -8.90
CA LEU A 89 -3.01 -21.21 -8.47
C LEU A 89 -2.45 -22.41 -7.70
N TRP A 90 -3.29 -23.06 -6.90
CA TRP A 90 -2.86 -24.14 -6.02
C TRP A 90 -2.24 -25.34 -6.77
N PRO A 91 -2.87 -25.88 -7.83
CA PRO A 91 -2.25 -26.95 -8.63
C PRO A 91 -0.93 -26.55 -9.27
N GLN A 92 -0.80 -25.30 -9.72
CA GLN A 92 0.44 -24.77 -10.28
C GLN A 92 1.55 -24.76 -9.23
N LEU A 93 1.24 -24.28 -8.02
CA LEU A 93 2.20 -24.26 -6.92
C LEU A 93 2.61 -25.68 -6.51
N GLN A 94 1.67 -26.63 -6.47
CA GLN A 94 1.94 -28.05 -6.18
C GLN A 94 2.85 -28.71 -7.21
N ALA A 95 2.82 -28.28 -8.46
CA ALA A 95 3.68 -28.80 -9.52
C ALA A 95 5.17 -28.41 -9.33
N HIS A 96 5.49 -27.45 -8.47
CA HIS A 96 6.83 -26.94 -8.24
C HIS A 96 7.26 -27.13 -6.77
N ALA A 97 7.89 -28.26 -6.46
CA ALA A 97 8.24 -28.66 -5.10
C ALA A 97 9.02 -27.55 -4.31
N GLY A 98 9.97 -26.86 -4.96
CA GLY A 98 10.72 -25.78 -4.34
C GLY A 98 9.84 -24.57 -3.99
N MET A 99 8.94 -24.17 -4.87
CA MET A 99 7.99 -23.07 -4.62
C MET A 99 6.98 -23.45 -3.54
N LEU A 100 6.48 -24.69 -3.56
CA LEU A 100 5.59 -25.19 -2.53
C LEU A 100 6.25 -25.21 -1.16
N ASP A 101 7.54 -25.55 -1.08
CA ASP A 101 8.33 -25.51 0.17
C ASP A 101 8.45 -24.07 0.69
N VAL A 102 8.82 -23.11 -0.17
CA VAL A 102 8.87 -21.68 0.18
C VAL A 102 7.50 -21.21 0.71
N TYR A 103 6.43 -21.48 -0.02
CA TYR A 103 5.09 -21.10 0.39
C TYR A 103 4.70 -21.64 1.77
N ARG A 104 4.91 -22.95 2.00
CA ARG A 104 4.47 -23.62 3.23
C ARG A 104 5.36 -23.36 4.42
N ARG A 105 6.67 -23.27 4.24
CA ARG A 105 7.66 -23.20 5.32
C ARG A 105 8.15 -21.78 5.61
N ILE A 106 7.97 -20.86 4.68
CA ILE A 106 8.44 -19.48 4.84
C ILE A 106 7.24 -18.53 4.81
N GLU A 107 6.52 -18.42 3.70
CA GLU A 107 5.52 -17.36 3.51
C GLU A 107 4.32 -17.49 4.46
N MET A 108 3.69 -18.66 4.54
CA MET A 108 2.53 -18.85 5.41
C MET A 108 2.87 -18.69 6.90
N PRO A 109 3.97 -19.28 7.44
CA PRO A 109 4.40 -19.01 8.82
C PRO A 109 4.79 -17.55 9.05
N ALA A 110 5.47 -16.90 8.10
CA ALA A 110 5.84 -15.49 8.21
C ALA A 110 4.61 -14.59 8.29
N ALA A 111 3.58 -14.84 7.48
CA ALA A 111 2.32 -14.11 7.53
C ALA A 111 1.63 -14.23 8.90
N ALA A 112 1.64 -15.42 9.52
CA ALA A 112 1.10 -15.64 10.85
C ALA A 112 1.87 -14.84 11.92
N VAL A 113 3.21 -14.90 11.89
CA VAL A 113 4.08 -14.16 12.84
C VAL A 113 3.92 -12.66 12.68
N LEU A 114 3.90 -12.15 11.44
CA LEU A 114 3.69 -10.73 11.16
C LEU A 114 2.31 -10.26 11.65
N GLY A 115 1.27 -11.08 11.47
CA GLY A 115 -0.06 -10.80 12.01
C GLY A 115 -0.07 -10.64 13.52
N GLU A 116 0.66 -11.50 14.25
CA GLU A 116 0.80 -11.38 15.71
C GLU A 116 1.60 -10.14 16.12
N ILE A 117 2.69 -9.82 15.42
CA ILE A 117 3.47 -8.59 15.65
C ILE A 117 2.60 -7.35 15.46
N GLU A 118 1.82 -7.31 14.38
CA GLU A 118 0.90 -6.19 14.09
C GLU A 118 -0.18 -6.04 15.17
N ARG A 119 -0.71 -7.14 15.70
CA ARG A 119 -1.70 -7.10 16.77
C ARG A 119 -1.14 -6.64 18.11
N HIS A 120 0.09 -7.00 18.45
CA HIS A 120 0.76 -6.47 19.63
C HIS A 120 1.09 -4.99 19.48
N GLY A 121 1.36 -4.55 18.25
CA GLY A 121 1.70 -3.18 17.93
C GLY A 121 3.07 -2.75 18.46
N VAL A 122 3.33 -1.46 18.33
CA VAL A 122 4.57 -0.82 18.78
C VAL A 122 4.22 0.33 19.72
N LEU A 123 4.90 0.39 20.86
CA LEU A 123 4.77 1.52 21.78
C LEU A 123 5.47 2.75 21.18
N ILE A 124 4.69 3.79 20.93
CA ILE A 124 5.18 5.05 20.38
C ILE A 124 5.33 6.08 21.51
N ASP A 125 6.50 6.71 21.63
CA ASP A 125 6.66 7.90 22.47
C ASP A 125 6.11 9.14 21.72
N SER A 126 4.82 9.39 21.89
CA SER A 126 4.13 10.50 21.25
C SER A 126 4.67 11.88 21.68
N LYS A 127 5.21 12.01 22.90
CA LYS A 127 5.80 13.26 23.38
C LYS A 127 7.13 13.55 22.68
N LEU A 128 7.96 12.51 22.51
CA LEU A 128 9.20 12.63 21.75
C LEU A 128 8.93 12.99 20.29
N LEU A 129 8.00 12.32 19.65
CA LEU A 129 7.62 12.61 18.26
C LEU A 129 7.06 14.03 18.09
N ALA A 130 6.22 14.48 19.01
CA ALA A 130 5.68 15.85 18.98
C ALA A 130 6.83 16.90 19.12
N ARG A 131 7.79 16.67 20.02
CA ARG A 131 8.96 17.54 20.17
C ARG A 131 9.79 17.55 18.90
N GLN A 132 10.12 16.39 18.34
CA GLN A 132 10.86 16.28 17.08
C GLN A 132 10.15 17.01 15.94
N SER A 133 8.83 16.85 15.84
CA SER A 133 8.02 17.55 14.83
C SER A 133 8.12 19.07 14.97
N GLN A 134 8.06 19.59 16.19
CA GLN A 134 8.23 21.03 16.45
C GLN A 134 9.64 21.54 16.11
N GLU A 135 10.68 20.80 16.53
CA GLU A 135 12.08 21.12 16.23
C GLU A 135 12.35 21.14 14.71
N LEU A 136 11.87 20.11 14.01
CA LEU A 136 11.98 20.01 12.55
C LEU A 136 11.20 21.12 11.86
N GLY A 137 9.98 21.40 12.30
CA GLY A 137 9.15 22.49 11.75
C GLY A 137 9.83 23.86 11.89
N ALA A 138 10.37 24.17 13.07
CA ALA A 138 11.13 25.40 13.30
C ALA A 138 12.37 25.48 12.39
N ARG A 139 13.10 24.38 12.26
CA ARG A 139 14.28 24.31 11.39
C ARG A 139 13.93 24.45 9.91
N MET A 140 12.83 23.87 9.47
CA MET A 140 12.34 24.04 8.10
C MET A 140 12.00 25.50 7.79
N MET A 141 11.30 26.19 8.69
CA MET A 141 10.98 27.62 8.54
C MET A 141 12.25 28.49 8.47
N GLU A 142 13.23 28.21 9.32
CA GLU A 142 14.52 28.90 9.30
C GLU A 142 15.24 28.70 7.95
N LEU A 143 15.34 27.46 7.48
CA LEU A 143 16.01 27.14 6.21
C LEU A 143 15.27 27.73 5.01
N GLU A 144 13.94 27.76 5.04
CA GLU A 144 13.13 28.38 4.01
C GLU A 144 13.40 29.89 3.95
N ALA A 145 13.43 30.56 5.11
CA ALA A 145 13.77 31.98 5.19
C ALA A 145 15.20 32.28 4.67
N GLN A 146 16.16 31.42 5.00
CA GLN A 146 17.53 31.54 4.49
C GLN A 146 17.58 31.35 2.96
N ALA A 147 16.86 30.34 2.42
CA ALA A 147 16.81 30.10 0.99
C ALA A 147 16.16 31.28 0.23
N HIS A 148 15.07 31.85 0.77
CA HIS A 148 14.42 33.02 0.19
C HIS A 148 15.34 34.28 0.24
N ALA A 149 16.08 34.46 1.33
CA ALA A 149 17.04 35.55 1.45
C ALA A 149 18.18 35.42 0.41
N LEU A 150 18.74 34.24 0.26
CA LEU A 150 19.79 33.97 -0.73
C LEU A 150 19.28 34.12 -2.19
N ALA A 151 18.06 33.71 -2.44
CA ALA A 151 17.41 33.87 -3.74
C ALA A 151 16.98 35.32 -4.01
N GLY A 152 16.86 36.16 -2.97
CA GLY A 152 16.33 37.51 -3.07
C GLY A 152 14.85 37.61 -3.42
N GLN A 153 14.11 36.51 -3.29
CA GLN A 153 12.66 36.40 -3.50
C GLN A 153 12.09 35.13 -2.90
N PRO A 154 10.81 35.12 -2.52
CA PRO A 154 10.12 33.87 -2.14
C PRO A 154 9.91 32.97 -3.36
N PHE A 155 9.96 31.66 -3.14
CA PHE A 155 9.65 30.61 -4.11
C PHE A 155 9.29 29.31 -3.39
N ASN A 156 8.64 28.38 -4.09
CA ASN A 156 8.27 27.08 -3.51
C ASN A 156 9.46 26.12 -3.54
N LEU A 157 10.05 25.84 -2.38
CA LEU A 157 11.14 24.88 -2.20
C LEU A 157 10.73 23.42 -2.48
N GLY A 158 9.43 23.11 -2.52
CA GLY A 158 8.91 21.81 -2.95
C GLY A 158 8.74 21.68 -4.46
N SER A 159 9.06 22.73 -5.24
CA SER A 159 8.92 22.74 -6.71
C SER A 159 10.28 22.63 -7.39
N PRO A 160 10.67 21.49 -7.96
CA PRO A 160 11.92 21.35 -8.71
C PRO A 160 12.07 22.36 -9.85
N LYS A 161 10.95 22.73 -10.49
CA LYS A 161 10.92 23.75 -11.54
C LYS A 161 11.36 25.12 -11.01
N GLN A 162 10.74 25.60 -9.92
CA GLN A 162 11.08 26.88 -9.34
C GLN A 162 12.50 26.92 -8.77
N ILE A 163 12.94 25.81 -8.15
CA ILE A 163 14.33 25.65 -7.70
C ILE A 163 15.28 25.80 -8.89
N GLY A 164 15.01 25.14 -10.00
CA GLY A 164 15.82 25.24 -11.21
C GLY A 164 15.87 26.66 -11.79
N GLU A 165 14.75 27.37 -11.83
CA GLU A 165 14.67 28.77 -12.26
C GLU A 165 15.50 29.70 -11.36
N ILE A 166 15.49 29.49 -10.03
CA ILE A 166 16.32 30.26 -9.10
C ILE A 166 17.80 29.92 -9.28
N LEU A 167 18.18 28.65 -9.21
CA LEU A 167 19.58 28.24 -9.23
C LEU A 167 20.27 28.54 -10.56
N PHE A 168 19.65 28.16 -11.66
CA PHE A 168 20.27 28.22 -12.99
C PHE A 168 19.91 29.49 -13.75
N GLY A 169 18.67 29.98 -13.59
CA GLY A 169 18.21 31.20 -14.26
C GLY A 169 18.68 32.47 -13.53
N LYS A 170 18.38 32.62 -12.24
CA LYS A 170 18.64 33.85 -11.49
C LYS A 170 20.05 33.91 -10.90
N LEU A 171 20.49 32.84 -10.23
CA LEU A 171 21.81 32.80 -9.58
C LEU A 171 22.94 32.41 -10.55
N GLY A 172 22.62 31.98 -11.76
CA GLY A 172 23.59 31.66 -12.81
C GLY A 172 24.52 30.49 -12.49
N ILE A 173 24.10 29.58 -11.60
CA ILE A 173 24.91 28.40 -11.24
C ILE A 173 25.06 27.52 -12.46
N SER A 174 26.30 27.17 -12.82
CA SER A 174 26.59 26.35 -14.00
C SER A 174 26.02 24.94 -13.88
N THR A 175 25.32 24.48 -14.91
CA THR A 175 24.87 23.08 -15.04
C THR A 175 25.94 22.15 -15.59
N LYS A 176 27.15 22.66 -15.88
CA LYS A 176 28.25 21.91 -16.49
C LYS A 176 28.67 20.77 -15.55
N GLY A 177 28.47 19.53 -15.97
CA GLY A 177 28.78 18.31 -15.19
C GLY A 177 27.60 17.70 -14.42
N LEU A 178 26.41 18.31 -14.42
CA LEU A 178 25.20 17.70 -13.87
C LEU A 178 24.60 16.73 -14.88
N LYS A 179 24.43 15.46 -14.47
CA LYS A 179 23.65 14.49 -15.26
C LYS A 179 22.16 14.78 -15.06
N ARG A 180 21.39 14.82 -16.17
CA ARG A 180 19.92 14.76 -16.07
C ARG A 180 19.54 13.40 -15.49
N THR A 181 18.86 13.40 -14.35
CA THR A 181 18.13 12.24 -13.82
C THR A 181 16.76 12.17 -14.45
#